data_5f8096d1b792493fe60a08996946f5fe
#
_entry.id   5f8096d1b792493fe60a08996946f5fe
#
_cell.length_a   1.000
_cell.length_b   1.000
_cell.length_c   1.000
_cell.angle_alpha   90.00
_cell.angle_beta   90.00
_cell.angle_gamma   90.00
#
_symmetry.space_group_name_H-M   'P 1'
#
loop_
_entity.id
_entity.type
_entity.pdbx_description
1 polymer ?
#
loop_
_entity_poly.entity_id
_entity_poly.type
_entity_poly.pdbx_seq_one_letter_code
_entity_poly.pdbx_strand_id
1 'polypeptide(L)'
;MTNSERAALGRLPERIASFLQTGWLPTIHRRLSQVLETAKTIPFDDSSRFVFFSDLHRGDGSGSDSFLPNAGLFLNVLSHYERTGFTYVEVGDGDELWKGWPFEAIREAHKRVFELLHQLDLDRRLHLIVGNHDQRRKTGHQIEKDGLPVHEGIVMQHSETAQRLFVVHGHQADITNDRLVFLAHRAVRLSKRLRGMVRLWNAGPGRANQMGKLEQRITDWIKTYEEIVICGHTHRPAFPKIGEIPYFNTG
;
A
#
# COMPACT_ATOMS: atom_id res chain seq x y z
N MET A 1 -14.74 -9.53 29.10
CA MET A 1 -14.61 -8.10 28.72
C MET A 1 -14.34 -7.29 29.98
N THR A 2 -13.23 -6.60 30.04
CA THR A 2 -12.83 -5.72 31.14
C THR A 2 -13.59 -4.39 31.07
N ASN A 3 -13.65 -3.65 32.21
CA ASN A 3 -14.27 -2.32 32.24
C ASN A 3 -13.58 -1.31 31.31
N SER A 4 -12.28 -1.52 31.01
CA SER A 4 -11.51 -0.73 30.02
C SER A 4 -11.97 -0.99 28.58
N GLU A 5 -12.28 -2.24 28.23
CA GLU A 5 -12.82 -2.61 26.91
C GLU A 5 -14.22 -2.04 26.67
N ARG A 6 -15.05 -1.96 27.71
CA ARG A 6 -16.37 -1.32 27.64
C ARG A 6 -16.28 0.20 27.46
N ALA A 7 -15.30 0.86 28.08
CA ALA A 7 -15.08 2.29 27.94
C ALA A 7 -14.53 2.69 26.55
N ALA A 8 -13.74 1.81 25.92
CA ALA A 8 -13.27 2.00 24.55
C ALA A 8 -14.41 1.84 23.52
N LEU A 9 -15.33 0.89 23.75
CA LEU A 9 -16.51 0.67 22.89
C LEU A 9 -17.50 1.84 22.93
N GLY A 10 -17.60 2.58 24.04
CA GLY A 10 -18.49 3.74 24.18
C GLY A 10 -18.10 4.98 23.36
N ARG A 11 -16.92 4.98 22.72
CA ARG A 11 -16.46 6.04 21.81
C ARG A 11 -16.63 5.70 20.32
N LEU A 12 -17.06 4.48 20.01
CA LEU A 12 -17.29 4.04 18.65
C LEU A 12 -18.75 4.31 18.24
N PRO A 13 -19.03 4.70 16.99
CA PRO A 13 -20.39 4.76 16.48
C PRO A 13 -21.13 3.46 16.80
N GLU A 14 -22.40 3.54 17.21
CA GLU A 14 -23.22 2.38 17.65
C GLU A 14 -23.21 1.21 16.66
N ARG A 15 -23.14 1.50 15.35
CA ARG A 15 -23.04 0.50 14.29
C ARG A 15 -21.76 -0.35 14.37
N ILE A 16 -20.63 0.27 14.75
CA ILE A 16 -19.34 -0.43 14.90
C ILE A 16 -19.35 -1.25 16.20
N ALA A 17 -19.87 -0.72 17.28
CA ALA A 17 -20.00 -1.43 18.56
C ALA A 17 -20.86 -2.69 18.41
N SER A 18 -21.98 -2.62 17.70
CA SER A 18 -22.87 -3.73 17.40
C SER A 18 -22.16 -4.82 16.54
N PHE A 19 -21.35 -4.41 15.56
CA PHE A 19 -20.62 -5.32 14.68
C PHE A 19 -19.48 -6.07 15.41
N LEU A 20 -18.79 -5.41 16.34
CA LEU A 20 -17.77 -6.03 17.20
C LEU A 20 -18.37 -7.02 18.21
N GLN A 21 -19.61 -6.81 18.66
CA GLN A 21 -20.34 -7.69 19.56
C GLN A 21 -20.79 -9.00 18.90
N THR A 22 -21.02 -9.01 17.60
CA THR A 22 -21.46 -10.21 16.86
C THR A 22 -20.32 -11.16 16.47
N GLY A 23 -19.04 -10.77 16.71
CA GLY A 23 -17.85 -11.61 16.44
C GLY A 23 -17.60 -11.91 14.94
N TRP A 24 -18.35 -11.31 14.05
CA TRP A 24 -18.34 -11.59 12.60
C TRP A 24 -17.93 -10.36 11.76
N LEU A 25 -16.70 -9.88 11.93
CA LEU A 25 -16.09 -9.04 10.91
C LEU A 25 -15.59 -9.94 9.77
N PRO A 26 -15.98 -9.69 8.51
CA PRO A 26 -15.30 -10.32 7.37
C PRO A 26 -13.78 -10.12 7.53
N THR A 27 -13.00 -11.13 7.20
CA THR A 27 -11.54 -11.13 7.39
C THR A 27 -10.87 -9.88 6.82
N ILE A 28 -11.41 -9.32 5.73
CA ILE A 28 -10.93 -8.12 5.07
C ILE A 28 -11.13 -6.86 5.93
N HIS A 29 -12.35 -6.67 6.43
CA HIS A 29 -12.66 -5.53 7.30
C HIS A 29 -11.78 -5.54 8.53
N ARG A 30 -11.56 -6.72 9.12
CA ARG A 30 -10.65 -6.90 10.25
C ARG A 30 -9.22 -6.50 9.92
N ARG A 31 -8.68 -6.91 8.75
CA ARG A 31 -7.31 -6.59 8.34
C ARG A 31 -7.10 -5.09 8.12
N LEU A 32 -8.00 -4.43 7.39
CA LEU A 32 -7.93 -2.99 7.16
C LEU A 32 -8.07 -2.23 8.48
N SER A 33 -9.00 -2.63 9.36
CA SER A 33 -9.20 -1.99 10.66
C SER A 33 -8.00 -2.19 11.59
N GLN A 34 -7.35 -3.36 11.57
CA GLN A 34 -6.11 -3.60 12.33
C GLN A 34 -4.97 -2.68 11.88
N VAL A 35 -4.82 -2.47 10.57
CA VAL A 35 -3.82 -1.52 10.06
C VAL A 35 -4.16 -0.10 10.48
N LEU A 36 -5.44 0.31 10.36
CA LEU A 36 -5.90 1.63 10.80
C LEU A 36 -5.63 1.88 12.29
N GLU A 37 -5.91 0.89 13.15
CA GLU A 37 -5.72 0.99 14.61
C GLU A 37 -4.25 1.16 15.02
N THR A 38 -3.32 0.59 14.25
CA THR A 38 -1.87 0.61 14.52
C THR A 38 -1.12 1.63 13.66
N ALA A 39 -1.82 2.32 12.76
CA ALA A 39 -1.22 3.27 11.83
C ALA A 39 -0.61 4.48 12.56
N LYS A 40 0.59 4.87 12.10
CA LYS A 40 1.22 6.11 12.57
C LYS A 40 0.41 7.30 12.07
N THR A 41 0.09 8.23 12.98
CA THR A 41 -0.56 9.50 12.63
C THR A 41 0.47 10.53 12.18
N ILE A 42 0.23 11.13 11.02
CA ILE A 42 1.04 12.19 10.42
C ILE A 42 0.18 13.46 10.40
N PRO A 43 0.53 14.50 11.15
CA PRO A 43 -0.20 15.77 11.11
C PRO A 43 0.08 16.50 9.78
N PHE A 44 -0.93 17.19 9.28
CA PHE A 44 -0.80 18.10 8.13
C PHE A 44 -1.73 19.30 8.28
N ASP A 45 -1.51 20.34 7.47
CA ASP A 45 -2.29 21.57 7.41
C ASP A 45 -2.46 22.05 5.96
N ASP A 46 -3.10 23.20 5.77
CA ASP A 46 -3.36 23.78 4.44
C ASP A 46 -2.09 24.18 3.67
N SER A 47 -0.94 24.29 4.34
CA SER A 47 0.35 24.56 3.70
C SER A 47 1.08 23.31 3.26
N SER A 48 0.67 22.15 3.75
CA SER A 48 1.32 20.87 3.52
C SER A 48 1.13 20.39 2.07
N ARG A 49 2.20 19.87 1.47
CA ARG A 49 2.21 19.38 0.10
C ARG A 49 2.67 17.93 0.07
N PHE A 50 1.83 17.06 -0.45
CA PHE A 50 2.11 15.63 -0.58
C PHE A 50 2.03 15.18 -2.03
N VAL A 51 2.87 14.20 -2.37
CA VAL A 51 2.78 13.46 -3.62
C VAL A 51 2.74 11.96 -3.31
N PHE A 52 1.85 11.26 -3.97
CA PHE A 52 1.60 9.84 -3.75
C PHE A 52 1.96 9.04 -5.00
N PHE A 53 2.77 8.00 -4.84
CA PHE A 53 3.08 7.02 -5.88
C PHE A 53 2.89 5.62 -5.32
N SER A 54 2.49 4.68 -6.16
CA SER A 54 2.42 3.26 -5.82
C SER A 54 2.87 2.39 -6.97
N ASP A 55 3.01 1.10 -6.71
CA ASP A 55 3.10 0.07 -7.75
C ASP A 55 4.24 0.31 -8.77
N LEU A 56 5.36 0.85 -8.31
CA LEU A 56 6.54 1.12 -9.14
C LEU A 56 7.21 -0.16 -9.59
N HIS A 57 7.21 -1.20 -8.74
CA HIS A 57 7.80 -2.52 -9.02
C HIS A 57 9.24 -2.43 -9.53
N ARG A 58 10.10 -1.63 -8.86
CA ARG A 58 11.53 -1.53 -9.18
C ARG A 58 12.18 -2.91 -9.15
N GLY A 59 12.77 -3.32 -10.25
CA GLY A 59 13.43 -4.60 -10.39
C GLY A 59 14.96 -4.47 -10.32
N ASP A 60 15.65 -5.49 -10.82
CA ASP A 60 17.11 -5.64 -10.76
C ASP A 60 17.87 -4.96 -11.92
N GLY A 61 17.21 -4.12 -12.71
CA GLY A 61 17.78 -3.46 -13.88
C GLY A 61 17.95 -4.37 -15.11
N SER A 62 17.54 -5.63 -15.04
CA SER A 62 17.57 -6.55 -16.18
C SER A 62 16.43 -6.27 -17.16
N GLY A 63 16.45 -6.92 -18.33
CA GLY A 63 15.34 -6.86 -19.31
C GLY A 63 13.99 -7.36 -18.78
N SER A 64 13.94 -7.93 -17.55
CA SER A 64 12.71 -8.36 -16.86
C SER A 64 12.23 -7.33 -15.84
N ASP A 65 12.96 -6.25 -15.62
CA ASP A 65 12.58 -5.12 -14.78
C ASP A 65 11.54 -4.26 -15.49
N SER A 66 10.30 -4.33 -15.03
CA SER A 66 9.18 -3.60 -15.64
C SER A 66 9.22 -2.10 -15.36
N PHE A 67 9.94 -1.66 -14.35
CA PHE A 67 10.11 -0.24 -14.01
C PHE A 67 11.19 0.44 -14.87
N LEU A 68 12.19 -0.30 -15.32
CA LEU A 68 13.37 0.23 -15.99
C LEU A 68 13.06 1.22 -17.15
N PRO A 69 12.05 0.99 -18.02
CA PRO A 69 11.69 1.93 -19.08
C PRO A 69 11.23 3.31 -18.56
N ASN A 70 10.68 3.35 -17.34
CA ASN A 70 10.15 4.56 -16.71
C ASN A 70 11.09 5.16 -15.66
N ALA A 71 12.21 4.50 -15.35
CA ALA A 71 13.11 4.90 -14.27
C ALA A 71 13.64 6.33 -14.41
N GLY A 72 14.01 6.74 -15.64
CA GLY A 72 14.49 8.09 -15.92
C GLY A 72 13.41 9.15 -15.75
N LEU A 73 12.18 8.88 -16.20
CA LEU A 73 11.03 9.77 -16.01
C LEU A 73 10.71 9.91 -14.52
N PHE A 74 10.62 8.79 -13.82
CA PHE A 74 10.33 8.78 -12.37
C PHE A 74 11.40 9.55 -11.58
N LEU A 75 12.68 9.34 -11.89
CA LEU A 75 13.78 10.05 -11.22
C LEU A 75 13.67 11.58 -11.39
N ASN A 76 13.33 12.05 -12.61
CA ASN A 76 13.12 13.47 -12.88
C ASN A 76 11.93 14.03 -12.06
N VAL A 77 10.81 13.28 -12.02
CA VAL A 77 9.61 13.66 -11.28
C VAL A 77 9.88 13.68 -9.76
N LEU A 78 10.53 12.64 -9.22
CA LEU A 78 10.89 12.56 -7.81
C LEU A 78 11.83 13.72 -7.42
N SER A 79 12.86 14.00 -8.24
CA SER A 79 13.77 15.12 -8.03
C SER A 79 13.06 16.49 -8.06
N HIS A 80 12.02 16.64 -8.91
CA HIS A 80 11.20 17.85 -8.93
C HIS A 80 10.46 18.04 -7.61
N TYR A 81 9.76 17.01 -7.13
CA TYR A 81 8.99 17.08 -5.89
C TYR A 81 9.89 17.26 -4.65
N GLU A 82 11.05 16.60 -4.65
CA GLU A 82 12.05 16.81 -3.60
C GLU A 82 12.46 18.29 -3.51
N ARG A 83 12.89 18.89 -4.64
CA ARG A 83 13.33 20.29 -4.69
C ARG A 83 12.22 21.31 -4.41
N THR A 84 10.98 20.98 -4.71
CA THR A 84 9.83 21.87 -4.49
C THR A 84 9.18 21.68 -3.12
N GLY A 85 9.79 20.88 -2.23
CA GLY A 85 9.40 20.76 -0.83
C GLY A 85 8.15 19.91 -0.60
N PHE A 86 7.85 18.97 -1.49
CA PHE A 86 6.78 17.99 -1.26
C PHE A 86 7.23 16.88 -0.32
N THR A 87 6.30 16.36 0.46
CA THR A 87 6.44 15.09 1.18
C THR A 87 6.06 13.96 0.24
N TYR A 88 6.96 12.99 0.08
CA TYR A 88 6.76 11.82 -0.76
C TYR A 88 6.15 10.67 0.05
N VAL A 89 5.08 10.10 -0.48
CA VAL A 89 4.43 8.92 0.09
C VAL A 89 4.43 7.79 -0.94
N GLU A 90 5.17 6.72 -0.68
CA GLU A 90 5.15 5.50 -1.49
C GLU A 90 4.08 4.55 -0.94
N VAL A 91 2.99 4.36 -1.68
CA VAL A 91 1.81 3.63 -1.23
C VAL A 91 1.92 2.13 -1.57
N GLY A 92 3.10 1.55 -1.32
CA GLY A 92 3.37 0.12 -1.48
C GLY A 92 3.76 -0.31 -2.89
N ASP A 93 4.28 -1.53 -2.97
CA ASP A 93 4.80 -2.16 -4.19
C ASP A 93 5.84 -1.29 -4.90
N GLY A 94 6.68 -0.63 -4.10
CA GLY A 94 7.81 0.13 -4.59
C GLY A 94 8.87 -0.76 -5.22
N ASP A 95 9.15 -1.94 -4.62
CA ASP A 95 10.17 -2.87 -5.05
C ASP A 95 9.60 -4.26 -5.34
N GLU A 96 10.12 -4.90 -6.40
CA GLU A 96 9.63 -6.21 -6.90
C GLU A 96 10.40 -7.38 -6.26
N LEU A 97 10.29 -7.53 -4.95
CA LEU A 97 10.92 -8.65 -4.24
C LEU A 97 10.19 -9.99 -4.49
N TRP A 98 8.97 -9.95 -4.96
CA TRP A 98 8.17 -11.14 -5.25
C TRP A 98 8.78 -12.03 -6.33
N LYS A 99 9.46 -11.46 -7.32
CA LYS A 99 10.19 -12.23 -8.36
C LYS A 99 11.42 -12.93 -7.81
N GLY A 100 11.78 -12.67 -6.55
CA GLY A 100 12.91 -13.31 -5.88
C GLY A 100 14.25 -12.66 -6.18
N TRP A 101 14.25 -11.44 -6.70
CA TRP A 101 15.48 -10.65 -6.84
C TRP A 101 16.01 -10.25 -5.46
N PRO A 102 17.34 -10.27 -5.26
CA PRO A 102 17.94 -9.71 -4.05
C PRO A 102 17.66 -8.21 -3.97
N PHE A 103 17.35 -7.72 -2.78
CA PHE A 103 17.10 -6.29 -2.59
C PHE A 103 18.33 -5.44 -2.98
N GLU A 104 19.53 -5.96 -2.71
CA GLU A 104 20.79 -5.33 -3.06
C GLU A 104 20.93 -5.09 -4.57
N ALA A 105 20.42 -6.01 -5.40
CA ALA A 105 20.43 -5.85 -6.86
C ALA A 105 19.44 -4.74 -7.29
N ILE A 106 18.25 -4.67 -6.68
CA ILE A 106 17.28 -3.61 -6.93
C ILE A 106 17.85 -2.26 -6.53
N ARG A 107 18.43 -2.19 -5.34
CA ARG A 107 19.06 -0.98 -4.80
C ARG A 107 20.19 -0.46 -5.71
N GLU A 108 21.04 -1.35 -6.19
CA GLU A 108 22.15 -0.96 -7.09
C GLU A 108 21.62 -0.49 -8.45
N ALA A 109 20.65 -1.19 -9.03
CA ALA A 109 20.04 -0.82 -10.31
C ALA A 109 19.36 0.56 -10.25
N HIS A 110 18.76 0.91 -9.12
CA HIS A 110 18.00 2.15 -8.92
C HIS A 110 18.64 3.06 -7.87
N LYS A 111 19.96 3.02 -7.72
CA LYS A 111 20.75 3.74 -6.71
C LYS A 111 20.34 5.21 -6.53
N ARG A 112 20.16 5.93 -7.66
CA ARG A 112 19.78 7.36 -7.62
C ARG A 112 18.39 7.60 -7.01
N VAL A 113 17.47 6.66 -7.16
CA VAL A 113 16.16 6.73 -6.49
C VAL A 113 16.34 6.58 -4.99
N PHE A 114 17.11 5.59 -4.53
CA PHE A 114 17.37 5.37 -3.10
C PHE A 114 18.11 6.55 -2.47
N GLU A 115 19.08 7.16 -3.17
CA GLU A 115 19.74 8.39 -2.71
C GLU A 115 18.73 9.51 -2.43
N LEU A 116 17.74 9.72 -3.32
CA LEU A 116 16.69 10.70 -3.11
C LEU A 116 15.72 10.32 -1.99
N LEU A 117 15.38 9.03 -1.84
CA LEU A 117 14.55 8.57 -0.73
C LEU A 117 15.25 8.84 0.62
N HIS A 118 16.57 8.58 0.72
CA HIS A 118 17.32 8.92 1.92
C HIS A 118 17.35 10.42 2.19
N GLN A 119 17.51 11.26 1.14
CA GLN A 119 17.44 12.71 1.32
C GLN A 119 16.08 13.16 1.84
N LEU A 120 15.00 12.64 1.28
CA LEU A 120 13.64 12.91 1.74
C LEU A 120 13.42 12.46 3.20
N ASP A 121 14.00 11.33 3.61
CA ASP A 121 13.93 10.85 4.99
C ASP A 121 14.70 11.77 5.96
N LEU A 122 15.90 12.18 5.61
CA LEU A 122 16.68 13.16 6.38
C LEU A 122 15.89 14.47 6.60
N ASP A 123 15.16 14.90 5.59
CA ASP A 123 14.28 16.08 5.65
C ASP A 123 12.93 15.80 6.34
N ARG A 124 12.68 14.57 6.82
CA ARG A 124 11.42 14.11 7.40
C ARG A 124 10.22 14.25 6.45
N ARG A 125 10.47 14.11 5.16
CA ARG A 125 9.50 14.21 4.07
C ARG A 125 9.31 12.89 3.32
N LEU A 126 9.50 11.74 4.00
CA LEU A 126 9.35 10.41 3.44
C LEU A 126 8.39 9.57 4.27
N HIS A 127 7.45 8.92 3.60
CA HIS A 127 6.63 7.86 4.18
C HIS A 127 6.56 6.69 3.20
N LEU A 128 7.06 5.53 3.62
CA LEU A 128 7.00 4.29 2.86
C LEU A 128 5.95 3.37 3.46
N ILE A 129 5.05 2.87 2.62
CA ILE A 129 4.03 1.88 2.99
C ILE A 129 4.39 0.56 2.31
N VAL A 130 4.24 -0.54 3.03
CA VAL A 130 4.53 -1.87 2.49
C VAL A 130 3.40 -2.35 1.58
N GLY A 131 3.76 -2.83 0.39
CA GLY A 131 2.89 -3.59 -0.49
C GLY A 131 3.15 -5.09 -0.40
N ASN A 132 2.40 -5.88 -1.15
CA ASN A 132 2.59 -7.33 -1.16
C ASN A 132 3.85 -7.77 -1.94
N HIS A 133 4.35 -6.95 -2.86
CA HIS A 133 5.60 -7.20 -3.58
C HIS A 133 6.84 -6.76 -2.81
N ASP A 134 6.71 -5.86 -1.84
CA ASP A 134 7.80 -5.39 -0.96
C ASP A 134 8.14 -6.38 0.16
N GLN A 135 7.39 -7.48 0.32
CA GLN A 135 7.52 -8.33 1.51
C GLN A 135 8.84 -9.08 1.53
N ARG A 136 9.75 -8.63 2.37
CA ARG A 136 10.76 -9.49 3.01
C ARG A 136 10.13 -10.19 4.22
N ARG A 137 10.62 -11.41 4.53
CA ARG A 137 10.26 -12.13 5.75
C ARG A 137 10.42 -11.19 6.95
N LYS A 138 9.37 -11.11 7.76
CA LYS A 138 9.38 -10.42 9.06
C LYS A 138 10.54 -10.94 9.88
N THR A 139 11.58 -10.16 10.03
CA THR A 139 12.64 -10.37 11.01
C THR A 139 12.51 -9.23 12.01
N GLY A 140 11.85 -9.53 13.15
CA GLY A 140 11.66 -8.53 14.21
C GLY A 140 10.43 -7.65 14.05
N HIS A 141 10.34 -6.62 14.88
CA HIS A 141 9.15 -5.76 15.03
C HIS A 141 9.07 -4.57 14.07
N GLN A 142 10.06 -4.36 13.23
CA GLN A 142 10.11 -3.22 12.30
C GLN A 142 10.44 -3.70 10.90
N ILE A 143 9.67 -3.22 9.91
CA ILE A 143 9.95 -3.43 8.49
C ILE A 143 10.87 -2.28 8.08
N GLU A 144 12.01 -2.61 7.52
CA GLU A 144 12.98 -1.63 7.00
C GLU A 144 13.26 -1.89 5.52
N LYS A 145 13.45 -0.81 4.78
CA LYS A 145 13.87 -0.81 3.38
C LYS A 145 15.10 0.08 3.25
N ASP A 146 16.27 -0.50 3.04
CA ASP A 146 17.56 0.23 3.00
C ASP A 146 17.81 1.12 4.25
N GLY A 147 17.44 0.63 5.44
CA GLY A 147 17.48 1.41 6.68
C GLY A 147 16.35 2.44 6.84
N LEU A 148 15.49 2.60 5.83
CA LEU A 148 14.34 3.51 5.88
C LEU A 148 13.14 2.83 6.55
N PRO A 149 12.40 3.54 7.43
CA PRO A 149 11.24 2.98 8.11
C PRO A 149 10.08 2.76 7.15
N VAL A 150 9.43 1.59 7.23
CA VAL A 150 8.27 1.24 6.42
C VAL A 150 7.08 0.93 7.32
N HIS A 151 5.89 1.39 6.94
CA HIS A 151 4.65 1.25 7.68
C HIS A 151 3.67 0.30 6.96
N GLU A 152 2.81 -0.39 7.70
CA GLU A 152 1.68 -1.14 7.12
C GLU A 152 0.62 -0.19 6.52
N GLY A 153 0.47 1.01 7.11
CA GLY A 153 -0.35 2.12 6.69
C GLY A 153 -0.07 3.34 7.56
N ILE A 154 -0.53 4.49 7.14
CA ILE A 154 -0.47 5.75 7.91
C ILE A 154 -1.83 6.42 7.92
N VAL A 155 -2.10 7.22 8.95
CA VAL A 155 -3.24 8.13 9.01
C VAL A 155 -2.71 9.55 8.92
N MET A 156 -3.08 10.26 7.88
CA MET A 156 -2.82 11.69 7.79
C MET A 156 -3.98 12.43 8.45
N GLN A 157 -3.71 13.31 9.38
CA GLN A 157 -4.74 14.03 10.12
C GLN A 157 -4.52 15.54 10.01
N HIS A 158 -5.56 16.25 9.53
CA HIS A 158 -5.52 17.70 9.43
C HIS A 158 -5.55 18.33 10.83
N SER A 159 -4.60 19.23 11.08
CA SER A 159 -4.36 19.80 12.42
C SER A 159 -5.53 20.63 12.95
N GLU A 160 -6.27 21.33 12.08
CA GLU A 160 -7.37 22.20 12.49
C GLU A 160 -8.73 21.48 12.42
N THR A 161 -9.02 20.79 11.32
CA THR A 161 -10.34 20.17 11.09
C THR A 161 -10.47 18.77 11.65
N ALA A 162 -9.35 18.17 12.08
CA ALA A 162 -9.25 16.76 12.47
C ALA A 162 -9.68 15.76 11.37
N GLN A 163 -9.85 16.22 10.12
CA GLN A 163 -10.12 15.34 8.99
C GLN A 163 -9.00 14.32 8.82
N ARG A 164 -9.36 13.08 8.55
CA ARG A 164 -8.43 11.96 8.45
C ARG A 164 -8.42 11.40 7.03
N LEU A 165 -7.22 11.01 6.57
CA LEU A 165 -7.01 10.26 5.34
C LEU A 165 -6.21 9.00 5.73
N PHE A 166 -6.79 7.84 5.50
CA PHE A 166 -6.11 6.57 5.72
C PHE A 166 -5.38 6.15 4.44
N VAL A 167 -4.06 6.00 4.53
CA VAL A 167 -3.21 5.62 3.40
C VAL A 167 -2.69 4.20 3.63
N VAL A 168 -3.02 3.29 2.73
CA VAL A 168 -2.71 1.86 2.82
C VAL A 168 -2.54 1.29 1.42
N HIS A 169 -1.68 0.29 1.23
CA HIS A 169 -1.49 -0.25 -0.13
C HIS A 169 -2.77 -0.86 -0.73
N GLY A 170 -3.57 -1.56 0.07
CA GLY A 170 -4.84 -2.15 -0.39
C GLY A 170 -4.81 -3.68 -0.55
N HIS A 171 -3.65 -4.32 -0.55
CA HIS A 171 -3.53 -5.78 -0.60
C HIS A 171 -4.21 -6.49 0.59
N GLN A 172 -4.43 -5.79 1.70
CA GLN A 172 -5.14 -6.27 2.88
C GLN A 172 -6.59 -6.67 2.56
N ALA A 173 -7.17 -6.08 1.52
CA ALA A 173 -8.51 -6.41 1.02
C ALA A 173 -8.52 -7.61 0.05
N ASP A 174 -7.36 -8.16 -0.32
CA ASP A 174 -7.27 -9.33 -1.19
C ASP A 174 -7.11 -10.63 -0.38
N ILE A 175 -8.18 -11.46 -0.36
CA ILE A 175 -8.18 -12.74 0.35
C ILE A 175 -7.45 -13.84 -0.45
N THR A 176 -7.41 -13.70 -1.78
CA THR A 176 -6.99 -14.79 -2.67
C THR A 176 -5.47 -14.92 -2.75
N ASN A 177 -4.73 -13.88 -2.41
CA ASN A 177 -3.28 -13.84 -2.61
C ASN A 177 -2.45 -14.61 -1.57
N ASP A 178 -2.93 -14.76 -0.33
CA ASP A 178 -2.06 -15.22 0.77
C ASP A 178 -1.74 -16.72 0.78
N ARG A 179 -2.62 -17.60 0.30
CA ARG A 179 -2.41 -19.05 0.41
C ARG A 179 -2.20 -19.77 -0.92
N LEU A 180 -3.02 -19.48 -1.92
CA LEU A 180 -2.97 -20.17 -3.21
C LEU A 180 -1.81 -19.70 -4.08
N VAL A 181 -1.46 -18.42 -4.01
CA VAL A 181 -0.35 -17.86 -4.79
C VAL A 181 0.99 -18.27 -4.23
N PHE A 182 1.14 -18.37 -2.89
CA PHE A 182 2.36 -18.94 -2.29
C PHE A 182 2.61 -20.39 -2.75
N LEU A 183 1.55 -21.19 -2.85
CA LEU A 183 1.64 -22.57 -3.36
C LEU A 183 1.91 -22.60 -4.86
N ALA A 184 1.28 -21.72 -5.64
CA ALA A 184 1.51 -21.59 -7.06
C ALA A 184 2.95 -21.16 -7.39
N HIS A 185 3.52 -20.20 -6.64
CA HIS A 185 4.92 -19.80 -6.82
C HIS A 185 5.93 -20.91 -6.48
N ARG A 186 5.65 -21.74 -5.49
CA ARG A 186 6.48 -22.93 -5.24
C ARG A 186 6.41 -23.93 -6.39
N ALA A 187 5.24 -24.11 -6.99
CA ALA A 187 5.04 -24.96 -8.16
C ALA A 187 5.70 -24.40 -9.44
N VAL A 188 5.62 -23.08 -9.64
CA VAL A 188 6.22 -22.37 -10.79
C VAL A 188 7.75 -22.32 -10.72
N ARG A 189 8.35 -22.24 -9.52
CA ARG A 189 9.82 -22.39 -9.35
C ARG A 189 10.32 -23.77 -9.79
N LEU A 190 9.50 -24.80 -9.67
CA LEU A 190 9.89 -26.17 -10.06
C LEU A 190 9.80 -26.44 -11.56
N SER A 191 9.11 -25.61 -12.34
CA SER A 191 8.96 -25.86 -13.77
C SER A 191 9.28 -24.62 -14.62
N LYS A 192 10.52 -24.60 -15.15
CA LYS A 192 10.96 -23.61 -16.15
C LYS A 192 10.11 -23.62 -17.44
N ARG A 193 9.21 -24.60 -17.62
CA ARG A 193 8.31 -24.75 -18.78
C ARG A 193 7.04 -23.91 -18.72
N LEU A 194 6.66 -23.37 -17.55
CA LEU A 194 5.38 -22.65 -17.37
C LEU A 194 5.47 -21.13 -17.54
N ARG A 195 6.66 -20.57 -17.87
CA ARG A 195 6.82 -19.12 -18.07
C ARG A 195 5.90 -18.51 -19.14
N GLY A 196 5.55 -19.30 -20.16
CA GLY A 196 4.62 -18.88 -21.21
C GLY A 196 3.16 -18.80 -20.74
N MET A 197 2.73 -19.73 -19.85
CA MET A 197 1.34 -19.78 -19.36
C MET A 197 1.04 -18.68 -18.33
N VAL A 198 2.02 -18.27 -17.53
CA VAL A 198 1.86 -17.18 -16.54
C VAL A 198 1.59 -15.84 -17.23
N ARG A 199 2.21 -15.61 -18.40
CA ARG A 199 1.98 -14.40 -19.20
C ARG A 199 0.56 -14.34 -19.79
N LEU A 200 0.00 -15.48 -20.15
CA LEU A 200 -1.39 -15.61 -20.64
C LEU A 200 -2.42 -15.48 -19.50
N TRP A 201 -2.08 -15.95 -18.31
CA TRP A 201 -2.97 -15.86 -17.15
C TRP A 201 -3.08 -14.44 -16.58
N ASN A 202 -2.00 -13.64 -16.72
CA ASN A 202 -2.00 -12.24 -16.32
C ASN A 202 -2.79 -11.30 -17.24
N ALA A 203 -3.20 -11.75 -18.43
CA ALA A 203 -3.92 -10.95 -19.43
C ALA A 203 -5.40 -11.31 -19.58
N GLY A 204 -5.95 -12.19 -18.73
CA GLY A 204 -7.32 -12.70 -18.91
C GLY A 204 -8.42 -11.79 -18.31
N PRO A 205 -9.67 -11.85 -18.84
CA PRO A 205 -10.80 -11.06 -18.35
C PRO A 205 -11.18 -11.35 -16.88
N GLY A 206 -10.70 -12.44 -16.29
CA GLY A 206 -10.90 -12.76 -14.87
C GLY A 206 -10.22 -11.77 -13.90
N ARG A 207 -9.11 -11.12 -14.30
CA ARG A 207 -8.37 -10.18 -13.46
C ARG A 207 -9.12 -8.85 -13.29
N ALA A 208 -9.72 -8.34 -14.36
CA ALA A 208 -10.54 -7.11 -14.29
C ALA A 208 -11.73 -7.29 -13.34
N ASN A 209 -12.33 -8.49 -13.34
CA ASN A 209 -13.47 -8.81 -12.46
C ASN A 209 -13.03 -9.03 -10.99
N GLN A 210 -11.82 -9.53 -10.75
CA GLN A 210 -11.26 -9.65 -9.39
C GLN A 210 -10.89 -8.29 -8.81
N MET A 211 -10.29 -7.40 -9.61
CA MET A 211 -9.94 -6.04 -9.18
C MET A 211 -11.20 -5.23 -8.84
N GLY A 212 -12.26 -5.29 -9.63
CA GLY A 212 -13.53 -4.64 -9.30
C GLY A 212 -14.15 -5.14 -7.99
N LYS A 213 -14.00 -6.43 -7.66
CA LYS A 213 -14.43 -6.98 -6.36
C LYS A 213 -13.60 -6.47 -5.20
N LEU A 214 -12.29 -6.26 -5.41
CA LEU A 214 -11.38 -5.72 -4.40
C LEU A 214 -11.72 -4.26 -4.09
N GLU A 215 -11.90 -3.45 -5.13
CA GLU A 215 -12.34 -2.05 -5.00
C GLU A 215 -13.69 -1.97 -4.27
N GLN A 216 -14.64 -2.84 -4.61
CA GLN A 216 -15.94 -2.91 -3.93
C GLN A 216 -15.79 -3.22 -2.44
N ARG A 217 -14.88 -4.13 -2.06
CA ARG A 217 -14.63 -4.47 -0.66
C ARG A 217 -14.03 -3.32 0.14
N ILE A 218 -13.09 -2.56 -0.48
CA ILE A 218 -12.52 -1.36 0.14
C ILE A 218 -13.61 -0.29 0.29
N THR A 219 -14.43 -0.06 -0.75
CA THR A 219 -15.52 0.92 -0.69
C THR A 219 -16.61 0.53 0.31
N ASP A 220 -16.90 -0.75 0.49
CA ASP A 220 -17.81 -1.21 1.54
C ASP A 220 -17.23 -1.00 2.95
N TRP A 221 -15.91 -1.19 3.11
CA TRP A 221 -15.22 -0.85 4.34
C TRP A 221 -15.26 0.67 4.62
N ILE A 222 -15.00 1.52 3.60
CA ILE A 222 -15.09 2.98 3.71
C ILE A 222 -16.49 3.42 4.19
N LYS A 223 -17.57 2.86 3.62
CA LYS A 223 -18.95 3.17 4.05
C LYS A 223 -19.21 2.81 5.51
N THR A 224 -18.53 1.77 6.01
CA THR A 224 -18.73 1.28 7.38
C THR A 224 -17.98 2.14 8.40
N TYR A 225 -16.77 2.59 8.05
CA TYR A 225 -15.86 3.28 8.96
C TYR A 225 -15.78 4.78 8.72
N GLU A 226 -16.41 5.28 7.65
CA GLU A 226 -16.49 6.70 7.28
C GLU A 226 -15.10 7.37 7.09
N GLU A 227 -14.12 6.59 6.63
CA GLU A 227 -12.75 7.06 6.40
C GLU A 227 -12.54 7.47 4.93
N ILE A 228 -11.65 8.42 4.69
CA ILE A 228 -11.12 8.71 3.35
C ILE A 228 -9.94 7.78 3.11
N VAL A 229 -9.91 7.03 2.01
CA VAL A 229 -8.85 6.05 1.74
C VAL A 229 -8.06 6.42 0.49
N ILE A 230 -6.73 6.41 0.62
CA ILE A 230 -5.79 6.48 -0.50
C ILE A 230 -5.06 5.13 -0.58
N CYS A 231 -5.10 4.47 -1.74
CA CYS A 231 -4.45 3.18 -1.93
C CYS A 231 -3.81 3.04 -3.33
N GLY A 232 -3.15 1.90 -3.57
CA GLY A 232 -2.61 1.42 -4.85
C GLY A 232 -3.14 0.03 -5.20
N HIS A 233 -2.23 -0.90 -5.52
CA HIS A 233 -2.46 -2.35 -5.67
C HIS A 233 -3.28 -2.78 -6.88
N THR A 234 -4.30 -2.05 -7.26
CA THR A 234 -5.17 -2.46 -8.38
C THR A 234 -4.60 -2.09 -9.75
N HIS A 235 -3.61 -1.20 -9.81
CA HIS A 235 -3.07 -0.57 -11.02
C HIS A 235 -4.17 0.12 -11.85
N ARG A 236 -5.20 0.65 -11.16
CA ARG A 236 -6.33 1.34 -11.77
C ARG A 236 -6.56 2.65 -11.03
N PRO A 237 -6.12 3.78 -11.60
CA PRO A 237 -6.28 5.07 -10.94
C PRO A 237 -7.78 5.38 -10.73
N ALA A 238 -8.11 5.87 -9.54
CA ALA A 238 -9.46 6.28 -9.20
C ALA A 238 -9.44 7.60 -8.42
N PHE A 239 -10.27 8.55 -8.87
CA PHE A 239 -10.47 9.84 -8.23
C PHE A 239 -11.97 10.09 -8.12
N PRO A 240 -12.56 10.00 -6.92
CA PRO A 240 -13.99 10.18 -6.73
C PRO A 240 -14.38 11.65 -6.98
N LYS A 241 -15.58 11.85 -7.50
CA LYS A 241 -16.21 13.16 -7.55
C LYS A 241 -16.73 13.56 -6.16
N ILE A 242 -16.98 14.85 -5.99
CA ILE A 242 -17.60 15.36 -4.75
C ILE A 242 -18.95 14.66 -4.54
N GLY A 243 -19.14 14.09 -3.34
CA GLY A 243 -20.33 13.32 -2.96
C GLY A 243 -20.28 11.82 -3.28
N GLU A 244 -19.25 11.35 -4.00
CA GLU A 244 -18.98 9.91 -4.14
C GLU A 244 -18.21 9.36 -2.95
N ILE A 245 -18.09 8.03 -2.87
CA ILE A 245 -17.32 7.35 -1.81
C ILE A 245 -15.85 7.82 -1.93
N PRO A 246 -15.24 8.31 -0.83
CA PRO A 246 -13.91 8.90 -0.85
C PRO A 246 -12.82 7.83 -0.95
N TYR A 247 -12.80 7.13 -2.08
CA TYR A 247 -11.84 6.11 -2.48
C TYR A 247 -10.91 6.66 -3.55
N PHE A 248 -9.64 6.84 -3.21
CA PHE A 248 -8.59 7.27 -4.12
C PHE A 248 -7.65 6.10 -4.40
N ASN A 249 -7.26 5.93 -5.65
CA ASN A 249 -6.25 4.96 -6.05
C ASN A 249 -5.22 5.62 -6.96
N THR A 250 -3.94 5.44 -6.65
CA THR A 250 -2.84 6.07 -7.37
C THR A 250 -2.50 5.37 -8.69
N GLY A 251 -2.97 4.13 -8.90
CA GLY A 251 -2.77 3.37 -10.15
C GLY A 251 -1.74 2.29 -10.09
#